data_5a13e975a7a209240bb65cdccb5d1281
#
_entry.id   5a13e975a7a209240bb65cdccb5d1281
#
_cell.length_a   1.000
_cell.length_b   1.000
_cell.length_c   1.000
_cell.angle_alpha   90.00
_cell.angle_beta   90.00
_cell.angle_gamma   90.00
#
_symmetry.space_group_name_H-M   'P 1'
#
loop_
_entity.id
_entity.type
_entity.pdbx_description
1 polymer ?
#
loop_
_entity_poly.entity_id
_entity_poly.type
_entity_poly.pdbx_seq_one_letter_code
_entity_poly.pdbx_strand_id
1 'polypeptide(L)'
;DPRLAGLIDTALATNRDLRVAAQNVEVARSQFGIQRAALFPTVGLSADGTRSSPNPARVYNPNAGSVAQSSGVDLGITAWEIDFFGRLNSLRENALAQYLATEESQRAAQTSLIAAVANGWLTLLADEELLAITRQTLATREDTLRLTKLRFDTGVSSEIDFQLANSLAETARATYAQQQRLRRQDENALALLLGAPGRGGGLAGLEGGRARVPP
;
A
#
# COMPACT_ATOMS: atom_id res chain seq x y z
N ASP A 1 -22.64 -6.95 -6.94
CA ASP A 1 -22.79 -7.26 -5.52
C ASP A 1 -22.53 -6.00 -4.70
N PRO A 2 -23.47 -5.51 -3.87
CA PRO A 2 -23.30 -4.30 -3.07
C PRO A 2 -22.18 -4.43 -2.03
N ARG A 3 -21.85 -5.64 -1.59
CA ARG A 3 -20.74 -5.89 -0.66
C ARG A 3 -19.39 -5.61 -1.32
N LEU A 4 -19.21 -6.10 -2.56
CA LEU A 4 -18.01 -5.83 -3.33
C LEU A 4 -17.82 -4.34 -3.58
N ALA A 5 -18.90 -3.60 -3.91
CA ALA A 5 -18.84 -2.16 -4.10
C ALA A 5 -18.35 -1.45 -2.81
N GLY A 6 -18.91 -1.81 -1.66
CA GLY A 6 -18.48 -1.25 -0.36
C GLY A 6 -17.03 -1.57 0.01
N LEU A 7 -16.53 -2.76 -0.36
CA LEU A 7 -15.12 -3.13 -0.18
C LEU A 7 -14.20 -2.29 -1.08
N ILE A 8 -14.58 -2.07 -2.35
CA ILE A 8 -13.82 -1.24 -3.28
C ILE A 8 -13.77 0.21 -2.78
N ASP A 9 -14.90 0.79 -2.36
CA ASP A 9 -14.94 2.14 -1.82
C ASP A 9 -14.06 2.28 -0.58
N THR A 10 -14.10 1.30 0.30
CA THR A 10 -13.23 1.27 1.50
C THR A 10 -11.76 1.19 1.09
N ALA A 11 -11.40 0.32 0.16
CA ALA A 11 -10.02 0.17 -0.31
C ALA A 11 -9.51 1.47 -0.93
N LEU A 12 -10.29 2.11 -1.79
CA LEU A 12 -9.91 3.39 -2.41
C LEU A 12 -9.69 4.51 -1.39
N ALA A 13 -10.43 4.49 -0.28
CA ALA A 13 -10.30 5.49 0.78
C ALA A 13 -9.12 5.24 1.74
N THR A 14 -8.79 3.97 2.02
CA THR A 14 -7.90 3.60 3.13
C THR A 14 -6.60 2.92 2.70
N ASN A 15 -6.48 2.46 1.45
CA ASN A 15 -5.29 1.78 0.97
C ASN A 15 -4.04 2.66 1.05
N ARG A 16 -2.97 2.13 1.64
CA ARG A 16 -1.72 2.87 1.88
C ARG A 16 -0.90 3.06 0.62
N ASP A 17 -0.90 2.08 -0.28
CA ASP A 17 -0.12 2.15 -1.52
C ASP A 17 -0.71 3.21 -2.46
N LEU A 18 -2.04 3.34 -2.48
CA LEU A 18 -2.71 4.40 -3.23
C LEU A 18 -2.38 5.79 -2.67
N ARG A 19 -2.23 5.92 -1.34
CA ARG A 19 -1.76 7.17 -0.72
C ARG A 19 -0.32 7.50 -1.11
N VAL A 20 0.56 6.48 -1.18
CA VAL A 20 1.94 6.67 -1.66
C VAL A 20 1.93 7.12 -3.12
N ALA A 21 1.11 6.51 -3.98
CA ALA A 21 0.97 6.94 -5.36
C ALA A 21 0.52 8.41 -5.48
N ALA A 22 -0.44 8.84 -4.65
CA ALA A 22 -0.87 10.24 -4.60
C ALA A 22 0.26 11.19 -4.14
N GLN A 23 1.06 10.81 -3.14
CA GLN A 23 2.21 11.60 -2.72
C GLN A 23 3.29 11.71 -3.81
N ASN A 24 3.50 10.66 -4.59
CA ASN A 24 4.43 10.69 -5.72
C ASN A 24 4.01 11.71 -6.79
N VAL A 25 2.70 11.89 -7.01
CA VAL A 25 2.17 12.93 -7.90
C VAL A 25 2.52 14.33 -7.37
N GLU A 26 2.37 14.58 -6.06
CA GLU A 26 2.73 15.87 -5.46
C GLU A 26 4.25 16.14 -5.53
N VAL A 27 5.08 15.10 -5.39
CA VAL A 27 6.53 15.21 -5.59
C VAL A 27 6.85 15.61 -7.04
N ALA A 28 6.25 14.92 -8.02
CA ALA A 28 6.46 15.22 -9.43
C ALA A 28 5.95 16.63 -9.80
N ARG A 29 4.82 17.05 -9.23
CA ARG A 29 4.28 18.42 -9.36
C ARG A 29 5.24 19.47 -8.80
N SER A 30 5.84 19.19 -7.65
CA SER A 30 6.82 20.08 -7.04
C SER A 30 8.09 20.19 -7.89
N GLN A 31 8.55 19.08 -8.47
CA GLN A 31 9.69 19.07 -9.40
C GLN A 31 9.39 19.87 -10.68
N PHE A 32 8.18 19.73 -11.24
CA PHE A 32 7.74 20.58 -12.34
C PHE A 32 7.74 22.07 -11.95
N GLY A 33 7.26 22.39 -10.73
CA GLY A 33 7.30 23.75 -10.17
C GLY A 33 8.72 24.33 -10.12
N ILE A 34 9.71 23.53 -9.69
CA ILE A 34 11.13 23.93 -9.64
C ILE A 34 11.65 24.21 -11.06
N GLN A 35 11.40 23.32 -12.03
CA GLN A 35 11.85 23.53 -13.40
C GLN A 35 11.18 24.76 -14.05
N ARG A 36 9.91 24.99 -13.73
CA ARG A 36 9.19 26.18 -14.17
C ARG A 36 9.76 27.46 -13.56
N ALA A 37 10.18 27.41 -12.29
CA ALA A 37 10.77 28.57 -11.59
C ALA A 37 12.11 28.99 -12.21
N ALA A 38 12.88 28.08 -12.82
CA ALA A 38 14.13 28.37 -13.49
C ALA A 38 14.00 29.33 -14.69
N LEU A 39 12.78 29.49 -15.23
CA LEU A 39 12.49 30.47 -16.31
C LEU A 39 12.42 31.91 -15.80
N PHE A 40 12.33 32.13 -14.50
CA PHE A 40 12.20 33.45 -13.87
C PHE A 40 13.46 33.86 -13.14
N PRO A 41 13.72 35.18 -13.02
CA PRO A 41 14.84 35.68 -12.23
C PRO A 41 14.74 35.23 -10.76
N THR A 42 15.86 34.78 -10.20
CA THR A 42 15.94 34.49 -8.77
C THR A 42 16.18 35.77 -8.00
N VAL A 43 15.24 36.18 -7.16
CA VAL A 43 15.37 37.36 -6.30
C VAL A 43 15.88 36.88 -4.94
N GLY A 44 17.05 37.39 -4.54
CA GLY A 44 17.68 37.13 -3.25
C GLY A 44 17.58 38.33 -2.33
N LEU A 45 17.32 38.07 -1.06
CA LEU A 45 17.48 39.02 0.04
C LEU A 45 18.63 38.54 0.90
N SER A 46 19.68 39.35 1.04
CA SER A 46 20.80 39.08 1.92
C SER A 46 20.92 40.14 3.01
N ALA A 47 21.29 39.71 4.19
CA ALA A 47 21.63 40.64 5.28
C ALA A 47 22.99 40.21 5.85
N ASP A 48 23.90 41.16 5.89
CA ASP A 48 25.22 40.93 6.44
C ASP A 48 25.54 41.91 7.57
N GLY A 49 26.34 41.42 8.49
CA GLY A 49 26.84 42.22 9.59
C GLY A 49 28.31 41.89 9.86
N THR A 50 29.18 42.84 9.65
CA THR A 50 30.63 42.69 9.91
C THR A 50 31.06 43.57 11.08
N ARG A 51 31.75 42.96 12.04
CA ARG A 51 32.38 43.69 13.13
C ARG A 51 33.89 43.38 13.13
N SER A 52 34.70 44.40 12.85
CA SER A 52 36.16 44.28 12.87
C SER A 52 36.75 45.09 13.98
N SER A 53 37.69 44.52 14.73
CA SER A 53 38.50 45.19 15.72
C SER A 53 39.91 45.30 15.15
N PRO A 54 40.49 46.52 15.07
CA PRO A 54 41.87 46.67 14.62
C PRO A 54 42.79 45.91 15.56
N ASN A 55 43.77 45.18 14.99
CA ASN A 55 44.80 44.52 15.78
C ASN A 55 45.82 45.59 16.35
N PRO A 56 45.86 45.78 17.66
CA PRO A 56 46.70 46.81 18.25
C PRO A 56 48.22 46.61 18.00
N ALA A 57 48.61 45.36 17.64
CA ALA A 57 50.05 45.07 17.35
C ALA A 57 50.51 45.50 15.94
N ARG A 58 49.63 45.98 15.08
CA ARG A 58 49.95 46.36 13.69
C ARG A 58 49.70 47.81 13.33
N VAL A 59 49.15 48.59 14.24
CA VAL A 59 48.76 50.00 13.93
C VAL A 59 49.46 50.96 14.82
N TYR A 60 50.52 51.61 14.30
CA TYR A 60 51.18 52.79 14.90
C TYR A 60 50.35 54.04 14.54
N ASN A 61 49.07 54.03 14.89
CA ASN A 61 48.15 55.13 14.68
C ASN A 61 47.32 55.35 15.96
N PRO A 62 47.53 56.51 16.68
CA PRO A 62 46.81 56.75 17.92
C PRO A 62 45.27 56.85 17.77
N ASN A 63 44.74 56.93 16.56
CA ASN A 63 43.32 56.97 16.29
C ASN A 63 42.74 55.61 15.84
N ALA A 64 43.51 54.51 15.88
CA ALA A 64 43.14 53.24 15.40
C ALA A 64 42.35 52.37 16.41
N GLY A 65 41.71 52.95 17.37
CA GLY A 65 41.06 52.28 18.50
C GLY A 65 39.53 52.03 18.36
N SER A 66 38.95 52.36 17.26
CA SER A 66 37.51 52.14 17.10
C SER A 66 37.13 50.79 16.41
N VAL A 67 36.27 50.06 17.05
CA VAL A 67 35.61 48.89 16.43
C VAL A 67 34.80 49.39 15.24
N ALA A 68 35.14 48.94 14.04
CA ALA A 68 34.31 49.21 12.86
C ALA A 68 33.20 48.18 12.79
N GLN A 69 31.98 48.65 12.71
CA GLN A 69 30.80 47.81 12.51
C GLN A 69 30.10 48.31 11.25
N SER A 70 29.85 47.38 10.31
CA SER A 70 29.01 47.64 9.15
C SER A 70 27.90 46.61 9.11
N SER A 71 26.72 47.04 8.71
CA SER A 71 25.57 46.18 8.45
C SER A 71 24.92 46.60 7.14
N GLY A 72 24.58 45.65 6.33
CA GLY A 72 23.93 45.85 5.04
C GLY A 72 22.71 44.92 4.89
N VAL A 73 21.74 45.39 4.15
CA VAL A 73 20.62 44.59 3.66
C VAL A 73 20.52 44.87 2.17
N ASP A 74 20.68 43.82 1.38
CA ASP A 74 20.68 43.89 -0.07
C ASP A 74 19.55 43.04 -0.66
N LEU A 75 18.84 43.62 -1.61
CA LEU A 75 17.84 42.93 -2.47
C LEU A 75 18.34 42.97 -3.89
N GLY A 76 18.50 41.83 -4.52
CA GLY A 76 19.02 41.79 -5.86
C GLY A 76 18.61 40.51 -6.64
N ILE A 77 18.81 40.58 -7.96
CA ILE A 77 18.70 39.41 -8.84
C ILE A 77 20.04 38.67 -8.77
N THR A 78 20.01 37.44 -8.23
CA THR A 78 21.25 36.68 -7.98
C THR A 78 21.64 35.79 -9.16
N ALA A 79 20.66 35.29 -9.91
CA ALA A 79 20.90 34.51 -11.10
C ALA A 79 19.68 34.54 -12.03
N TRP A 80 19.91 34.67 -13.33
CA TRP A 80 18.91 34.52 -14.35
C TRP A 80 19.57 34.12 -15.68
N GLU A 81 19.02 33.07 -16.32
CA GLU A 81 19.44 32.63 -17.64
C GLU A 81 18.36 32.98 -18.67
N ILE A 82 18.72 33.73 -19.70
CA ILE A 82 17.83 34.04 -20.80
C ILE A 82 17.84 32.86 -21.77
N ASP A 83 16.71 32.21 -21.96
CA ASP A 83 16.58 30.97 -22.74
C ASP A 83 16.41 31.24 -24.24
N PHE A 84 17.48 31.62 -24.94
CA PHE A 84 17.48 31.90 -26.36
C PHE A 84 17.30 30.64 -27.24
N PHE A 85 17.72 29.47 -26.73
CA PHE A 85 17.74 28.23 -27.51
C PHE A 85 16.69 27.20 -27.03
N GLY A 86 15.82 27.57 -26.09
CA GLY A 86 14.74 26.73 -25.61
C GLY A 86 15.19 25.59 -24.65
N ARG A 87 16.41 25.65 -24.09
CA ARG A 87 16.93 24.65 -23.17
C ARG A 87 16.07 24.54 -21.90
N LEU A 88 15.81 25.65 -21.24
CA LEU A 88 14.99 25.69 -20.01
C LEU A 88 13.53 25.35 -20.32
N ASN A 89 13.01 25.80 -21.45
CA ASN A 89 11.67 25.46 -21.88
C ASN A 89 11.52 23.95 -22.13
N SER A 90 12.49 23.32 -22.80
CA SER A 90 12.51 21.87 -23.04
C SER A 90 12.60 21.07 -21.72
N LEU A 91 13.39 21.54 -20.72
CA LEU A 91 13.46 20.94 -19.39
C LEU A 91 12.12 21.04 -18.64
N ARG A 92 11.44 22.20 -18.75
CA ARG A 92 10.10 22.38 -18.17
C ARG A 92 9.09 21.42 -18.83
N GLU A 93 9.11 21.27 -20.16
CA GLU A 93 8.22 20.36 -20.89
C GLU A 93 8.50 18.89 -20.52
N ASN A 94 9.76 18.51 -20.36
CA ASN A 94 10.14 17.19 -19.86
C ASN A 94 9.57 16.96 -18.46
N ALA A 95 9.74 17.91 -17.53
CA ALA A 95 9.20 17.79 -16.17
C ALA A 95 7.67 17.76 -16.15
N LEU A 96 7.00 18.49 -17.06
CA LEU A 96 5.55 18.42 -17.23
C LEU A 96 5.12 17.02 -17.70
N ALA A 97 5.81 16.45 -18.70
CA ALA A 97 5.51 15.11 -19.17
C ALA A 97 5.71 14.05 -18.09
N GLN A 98 6.75 14.17 -17.26
CA GLN A 98 6.97 13.29 -16.11
C GLN A 98 5.87 13.43 -15.04
N TYR A 99 5.43 14.65 -14.75
CA TYR A 99 4.30 14.89 -13.85
C TYR A 99 3.03 14.23 -14.37
N LEU A 100 2.67 14.42 -15.63
CA LEU A 100 1.50 13.80 -16.25
C LEU A 100 1.60 12.26 -16.28
N ALA A 101 2.78 11.72 -16.58
CA ALA A 101 3.01 10.28 -16.53
C ALA A 101 2.82 9.69 -15.11
N THR A 102 3.22 10.44 -14.07
CA THR A 102 3.01 10.03 -12.67
C THR A 102 1.52 10.09 -12.29
N GLU A 103 0.77 11.07 -12.79
CA GLU A 103 -0.68 11.16 -12.61
C GLU A 103 -1.40 9.97 -13.25
N GLU A 104 -1.02 9.58 -14.48
CA GLU A 104 -1.57 8.37 -15.12
C GLU A 104 -1.17 7.09 -14.40
N SER A 105 0.04 7.03 -13.82
CA SER A 105 0.46 5.91 -12.98
C SER A 105 -0.40 5.78 -11.72
N GLN A 106 -0.82 6.89 -11.10
CA GLN A 106 -1.76 6.86 -9.99
C GLN A 106 -3.13 6.29 -10.42
N ARG A 107 -3.65 6.68 -11.59
CA ARG A 107 -4.91 6.13 -12.14
C ARG A 107 -4.80 4.63 -12.42
N ALA A 108 -3.65 4.21 -12.95
CA ALA A 108 -3.37 2.78 -13.16
C ALA A 108 -3.33 2.01 -11.83
N ALA A 109 -2.73 2.58 -10.78
CA ALA A 109 -2.72 1.99 -9.45
C ALA A 109 -4.15 1.86 -8.87
N GLN A 110 -5.03 2.84 -9.08
CA GLN A 110 -6.45 2.74 -8.68
C GLN A 110 -7.15 1.58 -9.38
N THR A 111 -6.99 1.46 -10.69
CA THR A 111 -7.60 0.38 -11.48
C THR A 111 -7.08 -0.99 -11.04
N SER A 112 -5.77 -1.10 -10.80
CA SER A 112 -5.14 -2.32 -10.29
C SER A 112 -5.64 -2.71 -8.92
N LEU A 113 -5.82 -1.74 -8.00
CA LEU A 113 -6.39 -1.98 -6.67
C LEU A 113 -7.83 -2.51 -6.75
N ILE A 114 -8.66 -1.89 -7.60
CA ILE A 114 -10.05 -2.35 -7.82
C ILE A 114 -10.06 -3.82 -8.29
N ALA A 115 -9.21 -4.15 -9.27
CA ALA A 115 -9.10 -5.50 -9.78
C ALA A 115 -8.59 -6.49 -8.71
N ALA A 116 -7.61 -6.10 -7.90
CA ALA A 116 -7.08 -6.93 -6.82
C ALA A 116 -8.14 -7.20 -5.74
N VAL A 117 -8.91 -6.19 -5.32
CA VAL A 117 -10.01 -6.35 -4.36
C VAL A 117 -11.11 -7.24 -4.92
N ALA A 118 -11.49 -7.06 -6.18
CA ALA A 118 -12.51 -7.88 -6.81
C ALA A 118 -12.09 -9.36 -6.90
N ASN A 119 -10.85 -9.62 -7.33
CA ASN A 119 -10.30 -10.98 -7.39
C ASN A 119 -10.18 -11.61 -6.00
N GLY A 120 -9.68 -10.87 -5.00
CA GLY A 120 -9.60 -11.35 -3.62
C GLY A 120 -10.98 -11.71 -3.03
N TRP A 121 -11.99 -10.90 -3.31
CA TRP A 121 -13.38 -11.21 -2.92
C TRP A 121 -13.94 -12.48 -3.59
N LEU A 122 -13.73 -12.63 -4.90
CA LEU A 122 -14.18 -13.82 -5.62
C LEU A 122 -13.46 -15.09 -5.14
N THR A 123 -12.15 -14.99 -4.87
CA THR A 123 -11.38 -16.10 -4.29
C THR A 123 -11.92 -16.48 -2.91
N LEU A 124 -12.21 -15.52 -2.05
CA LEU A 124 -12.77 -15.78 -0.72
C LEU A 124 -14.15 -16.49 -0.80
N LEU A 125 -15.00 -16.09 -1.75
CA LEU A 125 -16.28 -16.75 -1.98
C LEU A 125 -16.09 -18.22 -2.43
N ALA A 126 -15.15 -18.47 -3.34
CA ALA A 126 -14.82 -19.82 -3.79
C ALA A 126 -14.25 -20.68 -2.65
N ASP A 127 -13.41 -20.11 -1.80
CA ASP A 127 -12.89 -20.78 -0.61
C ASP A 127 -13.97 -21.15 0.41
N GLU A 128 -14.97 -20.31 0.60
CA GLU A 128 -16.11 -20.60 1.49
C GLU A 128 -16.92 -21.77 0.98
N GLU A 129 -17.18 -21.82 -0.32
CA GLU A 129 -17.90 -22.94 -0.95
C GLU A 129 -17.08 -24.23 -0.87
N LEU A 130 -15.77 -24.17 -1.17
CA LEU A 130 -14.87 -25.30 -1.09
C LEU A 130 -14.73 -25.82 0.36
N LEU A 131 -14.72 -24.92 1.33
CA LEU A 131 -14.70 -25.28 2.75
C LEU A 131 -15.98 -26.02 3.15
N ALA A 132 -17.15 -25.62 2.64
CA ALA A 132 -18.40 -26.31 2.90
C ALA A 132 -18.37 -27.74 2.31
N ILE A 133 -17.89 -27.91 1.06
CA ILE A 133 -17.76 -29.22 0.38
C ILE A 133 -16.77 -30.12 1.12
N THR A 134 -15.59 -29.60 1.51
CA THR A 134 -14.58 -30.40 2.21
C THR A 134 -15.06 -30.82 3.59
N ARG A 135 -15.83 -29.97 4.29
CA ARG A 135 -16.46 -30.30 5.57
C ARG A 135 -17.46 -31.45 5.42
N GLN A 136 -18.31 -31.43 4.40
CA GLN A 136 -19.26 -32.48 4.13
C GLN A 136 -18.55 -33.78 3.75
N THR A 137 -17.50 -33.71 2.93
CA THR A 137 -16.67 -34.85 2.56
C THR A 137 -16.04 -35.50 3.80
N LEU A 138 -15.49 -34.68 4.71
CA LEU A 138 -14.93 -35.16 5.97
C LEU A 138 -15.98 -35.93 6.79
N ALA A 139 -17.17 -35.35 6.98
CA ALA A 139 -18.24 -36.00 7.73
C ALA A 139 -18.61 -37.38 7.11
N THR A 140 -18.73 -37.46 5.78
CA THR A 140 -19.02 -38.74 5.10
C THR A 140 -17.89 -39.75 5.27
N ARG A 141 -16.63 -39.34 5.25
CA ARG A 141 -15.48 -40.22 5.47
C ARG A 141 -15.40 -40.72 6.91
N GLU A 142 -15.69 -39.87 7.89
CA GLU A 142 -15.76 -40.25 9.31
C GLU A 142 -16.90 -41.22 9.59
N ASP A 143 -18.07 -41.04 8.97
CA ASP A 143 -19.16 -41.99 9.08
C ASP A 143 -18.81 -43.36 8.44
N THR A 144 -18.14 -43.33 7.28
CA THR A 144 -17.65 -44.55 6.61
C THR A 144 -16.63 -45.27 7.50
N LEU A 145 -15.68 -44.57 8.06
CA LEU A 145 -14.69 -45.12 8.99
C LEU A 145 -15.36 -45.77 10.19
N ARG A 146 -16.35 -45.08 10.80
CA ARG A 146 -17.10 -45.61 11.94
C ARG A 146 -17.84 -46.93 11.61
N LEU A 147 -18.52 -47.00 10.45
CA LEU A 147 -19.21 -48.19 9.99
C LEU A 147 -18.24 -49.33 9.66
N THR A 148 -17.12 -49.03 8.99
CA THR A 148 -16.11 -50.05 8.65
C THR A 148 -15.43 -50.57 9.91
N LYS A 149 -15.17 -49.71 10.90
CA LYS A 149 -14.68 -50.13 12.22
C LYS A 149 -15.64 -51.09 12.92
N LEU A 150 -16.95 -50.82 12.94
CA LEU A 150 -17.94 -51.67 13.53
C LEU A 150 -17.98 -53.05 12.84
N ARG A 151 -17.88 -53.09 11.51
CA ARG A 151 -17.83 -54.35 10.73
C ARG A 151 -16.53 -55.13 11.01
N PHE A 152 -15.42 -54.45 11.17
CA PHE A 152 -14.13 -55.08 11.53
C PHE A 152 -14.21 -55.65 12.95
N ASP A 153 -14.70 -54.91 13.95
CA ASP A 153 -14.86 -55.36 15.32
C ASP A 153 -15.82 -56.58 15.45
N THR A 154 -16.77 -56.73 14.52
CA THR A 154 -17.67 -57.88 14.46
C THR A 154 -17.18 -59.02 13.53
N GLY A 155 -15.97 -58.92 12.97
CA GLY A 155 -15.36 -59.92 12.09
C GLY A 155 -15.92 -59.99 10.67
N VAL A 156 -16.74 -59.01 10.25
CA VAL A 156 -17.41 -58.99 8.92
C VAL A 156 -16.55 -58.28 7.86
N SER A 157 -15.60 -57.43 8.24
CA SER A 157 -14.69 -56.70 7.33
C SER A 157 -13.23 -57.03 7.61
N SER A 158 -12.36 -56.88 6.61
CA SER A 158 -10.94 -57.09 6.74
C SER A 158 -10.21 -55.92 7.42
N GLU A 159 -9.04 -56.17 8.04
CA GLU A 159 -8.19 -55.12 8.54
C GLU A 159 -7.75 -54.15 7.43
N ILE A 160 -7.55 -54.65 6.22
CA ILE A 160 -7.17 -53.82 5.07
C ILE A 160 -8.27 -52.78 4.77
N ASP A 161 -9.54 -53.18 4.79
CA ASP A 161 -10.67 -52.28 4.56
C ASP A 161 -10.76 -51.21 5.66
N PHE A 162 -10.53 -51.61 6.91
CA PHE A 162 -10.50 -50.65 8.02
C PHE A 162 -9.35 -49.65 7.87
N GLN A 163 -8.13 -50.09 7.56
CA GLN A 163 -6.95 -49.21 7.36
C GLN A 163 -7.14 -48.30 6.15
N LEU A 164 -7.76 -48.77 5.08
CA LEU A 164 -8.09 -47.93 3.93
C LEU A 164 -9.11 -46.85 4.30
N ALA A 165 -10.18 -47.19 5.01
CA ALA A 165 -11.16 -46.21 5.48
C ALA A 165 -10.55 -45.17 6.42
N ASN A 166 -9.64 -45.60 7.32
CA ASN A 166 -8.89 -44.71 8.22
C ASN A 166 -8.00 -43.75 7.42
N SER A 167 -7.23 -44.24 6.45
CA SER A 167 -6.36 -43.41 5.61
C SER A 167 -7.17 -42.36 4.83
N LEU A 168 -8.33 -42.71 4.30
CA LEU A 168 -9.22 -41.78 3.59
C LEU A 168 -9.81 -40.72 4.54
N ALA A 169 -10.16 -41.07 5.77
CA ALA A 169 -10.64 -40.12 6.76
C ALA A 169 -9.55 -39.15 7.18
N GLU A 170 -8.31 -39.62 7.43
CA GLU A 170 -7.18 -38.77 7.74
C GLU A 170 -6.80 -37.82 6.59
N THR A 171 -6.86 -38.30 5.35
CA THR A 171 -6.67 -37.47 4.15
C THR A 171 -7.73 -36.36 4.09
N ALA A 172 -8.99 -36.68 4.37
CA ALA A 172 -10.08 -35.72 4.38
C ALA A 172 -9.90 -34.65 5.51
N ARG A 173 -9.43 -35.07 6.70
CA ARG A 173 -9.07 -34.15 7.80
C ARG A 173 -7.97 -33.17 7.42
N ALA A 174 -6.92 -33.70 6.78
CA ALA A 174 -5.80 -32.87 6.32
C ALA A 174 -6.26 -31.86 5.25
N THR A 175 -7.08 -32.29 4.31
CA THR A 175 -7.64 -31.43 3.25
C THR A 175 -8.54 -30.33 3.84
N TYR A 176 -9.41 -30.67 4.80
CA TYR A 176 -10.26 -29.69 5.48
C TYR A 176 -9.43 -28.65 6.26
N ALA A 177 -8.41 -29.10 7.01
CA ALA A 177 -7.52 -28.20 7.74
C ALA A 177 -6.72 -27.27 6.80
N GLN A 178 -6.29 -27.81 5.65
CA GLN A 178 -5.63 -27.01 4.61
C GLN A 178 -6.57 -25.94 4.05
N GLN A 179 -7.82 -26.29 3.75
CA GLN A 179 -8.80 -25.34 3.23
C GLN A 179 -9.14 -24.24 4.24
N GLN A 180 -9.25 -24.58 5.52
CA GLN A 180 -9.41 -23.58 6.59
C GLN A 180 -8.23 -22.58 6.63
N ARG A 181 -7.01 -23.08 6.42
CA ARG A 181 -5.81 -22.24 6.39
C ARG A 181 -5.82 -21.30 5.17
N LEU A 182 -6.14 -21.81 3.98
CA LEU A 182 -6.24 -21.03 2.74
C LEU A 182 -7.27 -19.90 2.88
N ARG A 183 -8.49 -20.22 3.30
CA ARG A 183 -9.53 -19.19 3.53
C ARG A 183 -9.05 -18.07 4.46
N ARG A 184 -8.37 -18.41 5.55
CA ARG A 184 -7.84 -17.39 6.49
C ARG A 184 -6.73 -16.56 5.87
N GLN A 185 -5.89 -17.15 5.01
CA GLN A 185 -4.84 -16.42 4.30
C GLN A 185 -5.45 -15.41 3.32
N ASP A 186 -6.47 -15.82 2.56
CA ASP A 186 -7.12 -14.96 1.58
C ASP A 186 -7.96 -13.87 2.24
N GLU A 187 -8.58 -14.17 3.39
CA GLU A 187 -9.23 -13.18 4.26
C GLU A 187 -8.23 -12.10 4.75
N ASN A 188 -7.04 -12.52 5.20
CA ASN A 188 -5.99 -11.60 5.63
C ASN A 188 -5.42 -10.78 4.45
N ALA A 189 -5.26 -11.40 3.27
CA ALA A 189 -4.80 -10.71 2.07
C ALA A 189 -5.81 -9.63 1.64
N LEU A 190 -7.11 -9.93 1.68
CA LEU A 190 -8.15 -8.95 1.40
C LEU A 190 -8.16 -7.82 2.44
N ALA A 191 -8.02 -8.13 3.73
CA ALA A 191 -7.92 -7.13 4.79
C ALA A 191 -6.72 -6.19 4.60
N LEU A 192 -5.58 -6.71 4.11
CA LEU A 192 -4.41 -5.90 3.78
C LEU A 192 -4.70 -4.92 2.64
N LEU A 193 -5.37 -5.36 1.58
CA LEU A 193 -5.78 -4.49 0.45
C LEU A 193 -6.73 -3.38 0.92
N LEU A 194 -7.58 -3.67 1.89
CA LEU A 194 -8.48 -2.67 2.50
C LEU A 194 -7.75 -1.68 3.42
N GLY A 195 -6.45 -1.88 3.70
CA GLY A 195 -5.70 -1.01 4.62
C GLY A 195 -6.13 -1.14 6.08
N ALA A 196 -6.94 -2.15 6.42
CA ALA A 196 -7.37 -2.41 7.79
C ALA A 196 -6.21 -3.01 8.60
N PRO A 197 -5.94 -2.56 9.84
CA PRO A 197 -4.98 -3.24 10.70
C PRO A 197 -5.50 -4.66 10.98
N GLY A 198 -4.65 -5.67 10.74
CA GLY A 198 -4.96 -7.11 10.77
C GLY A 198 -5.42 -7.67 12.12
N ARG A 199 -6.52 -7.19 12.61
CA ARG A 199 -7.36 -7.81 13.64
C ARG A 199 -8.78 -7.75 13.14
N GLY A 200 -9.38 -8.88 12.81
CA GLY A 200 -10.78 -9.26 12.58
C GLY A 200 -11.95 -8.26 12.63
N GLY A 201 -11.69 -6.97 12.62
CA GLY A 201 -12.71 -5.93 12.76
C GLY A 201 -13.27 -5.39 11.43
N GLY A 202 -12.54 -5.55 10.32
CA GLY A 202 -12.97 -5.00 9.03
C GLY A 202 -13.99 -5.88 8.28
N LEU A 203 -13.89 -7.19 8.46
CA LEU A 203 -14.79 -8.16 7.81
C LEU A 203 -15.92 -8.65 8.74
N ALA A 204 -15.78 -8.54 10.06
CA ALA A 204 -16.82 -8.88 11.03
C ALA A 204 -18.11 -8.04 10.84
N GLY A 205 -17.99 -6.83 10.28
CA GLY A 205 -19.16 -6.02 9.90
C GLY A 205 -19.95 -6.57 8.70
N LEU A 206 -19.32 -7.43 7.88
CA LEU A 206 -19.93 -8.03 6.70
C LEU A 206 -20.65 -9.36 7.02
N GLU A 207 -20.26 -10.05 8.10
CA GLU A 207 -20.93 -11.27 8.56
C GLU A 207 -22.32 -11.02 9.17
N GLY A 208 -22.57 -9.83 9.71
CA GLY A 208 -23.86 -9.40 10.26
C GLY A 208 -25.00 -9.28 9.23
N GLY A 209 -24.68 -9.31 7.94
CA GLY A 209 -25.61 -9.17 6.83
C GLY A 209 -26.06 -10.50 6.19
N ARG A 210 -26.00 -11.65 6.87
CA ARG A 210 -26.66 -12.87 6.39
C ARG A 210 -28.16 -12.61 6.27
N ALA A 211 -28.56 -12.03 5.13
CA ALA A 211 -29.93 -12.02 4.72
C ALA A 211 -30.39 -13.49 4.64
N ARG A 212 -31.32 -13.90 5.52
CA ARG A 212 -32.12 -15.11 5.37
C ARG A 212 -32.61 -15.16 3.93
N VAL A 213 -32.14 -16.14 3.17
CA VAL A 213 -32.83 -16.56 1.97
C VAL A 213 -34.17 -17.11 2.46
N PRO A 214 -35.33 -16.56 2.04
CA PRO A 214 -36.62 -17.17 2.37
C PRO A 214 -36.78 -18.50 1.65
N PRO A 215 -37.58 -19.45 2.20
CA PRO A 215 -37.76 -20.78 1.71
C PRO A 215 -38.33 -20.85 0.31
#